data_641a6a3c4178475e2a47a25b7fc07e5e
#
_entry.id   641a6a3c4178475e2a47a25b7fc07e5e
#
_cell.length_a   1.000
_cell.length_b   1.000
_cell.length_c   1.000
_cell.angle_alpha   90.00
_cell.angle_beta   90.00
_cell.angle_gamma   90.00
#
_symmetry.space_group_name_H-M   'P 1'
#
loop_
_entity.id
_entity.type
_entity.pdbx_description
1 polymer ?
#
loop_
_entity_poly.entity_id
_entity_poly.type
_entity_poly.pdbx_seq_one_letter_code
_entity_poly.pdbx_strand_id
1 'polypeptide(L)'
;MISYLTDMDGVLHKEGSVIPGAKEFISTLRDEEIEFMVLTNNSMQTPRDLSAKLQRMGLDIEPERIWTSATATAKFLSQQAGEASAYVIGEAGLTTALHEIGWILTDADPDFVVLGETRTYSFEALTTASNLIRRGSRFIATNPDLTGPGPRGVVPATGSVAAMITAVTGMEPYYVGKPNPVMMRSALNNIGAHSENTVMIGDRMDTDVKSGLEAGMRTVLVRSGISDDAEIARYPYRPTAVFDSVADLVDRIYDPFGDGKYAD
;
A
#
# COMPACT_ATOMS: atom_id res chain seq x y z
N MET A 1 -7.07 3.52 -23.04
CA MET A 1 -5.60 3.36 -22.83
C MET A 1 -5.39 2.60 -21.51
N ILE A 2 -4.53 1.58 -21.51
CA ILE A 2 -4.22 0.78 -20.32
C ILE A 2 -3.43 1.59 -19.29
N SER A 3 -3.58 1.27 -18.00
CA SER A 3 -2.79 1.79 -16.90
C SER A 3 -2.47 0.69 -15.89
N TYR A 4 -1.50 0.93 -15.01
CA TYR A 4 -1.03 -0.06 -14.05
C TYR A 4 -0.97 0.46 -12.63
N LEU A 5 -1.49 -0.31 -11.69
CA LEU A 5 -1.15 -0.22 -10.28
C LEU A 5 -0.28 -1.43 -9.94
N THR A 6 0.90 -1.20 -9.40
CA THR A 6 1.83 -2.28 -9.08
C THR A 6 2.24 -2.24 -7.61
N ASP A 7 2.29 -3.39 -6.96
CA ASP A 7 2.96 -3.46 -5.66
C ASP A 7 4.46 -3.23 -5.81
N MET A 8 5.13 -2.93 -4.72
CA MET A 8 6.55 -2.64 -4.65
C MET A 8 7.36 -3.87 -4.22
N ASP A 9 7.06 -4.38 -3.03
CA ASP A 9 7.78 -5.50 -2.41
C ASP A 9 7.30 -6.83 -2.99
N GLY A 10 8.22 -7.70 -3.44
CA GLY A 10 7.87 -8.95 -4.12
C GLY A 10 7.54 -8.82 -5.60
N VAL A 11 7.37 -7.60 -6.13
CA VAL A 11 7.08 -7.30 -7.53
C VAL A 11 8.24 -6.58 -8.22
N LEU A 12 8.70 -5.46 -7.66
CA LEU A 12 9.81 -4.67 -8.20
C LEU A 12 11.15 -5.02 -7.54
N HIS A 13 11.13 -5.27 -6.25
CA HIS A 13 12.30 -5.72 -5.50
C HIS A 13 11.90 -6.68 -4.37
N LYS A 14 12.87 -7.46 -3.89
CA LYS A 14 12.74 -8.33 -2.73
C LYS A 14 14.03 -8.29 -1.92
N GLU A 15 13.92 -8.02 -0.61
CA GLU A 15 15.08 -7.98 0.31
C GLU A 15 16.26 -7.11 -0.17
N GLY A 16 15.96 -5.99 -0.82
CA GLY A 16 16.99 -5.06 -1.32
C GLY A 16 17.58 -5.43 -2.69
N SER A 17 17.13 -6.53 -3.31
CA SER A 17 17.52 -6.94 -4.66
C SER A 17 16.40 -6.68 -5.65
N VAL A 18 16.73 -6.13 -6.82
CA VAL A 18 15.75 -5.91 -7.90
C VAL A 18 15.33 -7.25 -8.49
N ILE A 19 14.04 -7.43 -8.68
CA ILE A 19 13.49 -8.61 -9.34
C ILE A 19 13.81 -8.56 -10.83
N PRO A 20 14.24 -9.69 -11.46
CA PRO A 20 14.51 -9.73 -12.90
C PRO A 20 13.33 -9.21 -13.72
N GLY A 21 13.61 -8.34 -14.69
CA GLY A 21 12.61 -7.71 -15.54
C GLY A 21 11.94 -6.45 -14.95
N ALA A 22 12.12 -6.14 -13.66
CA ALA A 22 11.49 -4.97 -13.07
C ALA A 22 12.02 -3.64 -13.62
N LYS A 23 13.31 -3.57 -13.98
CA LYS A 23 13.88 -2.37 -14.61
C LYS A 23 13.31 -2.15 -15.99
N GLU A 24 13.29 -3.20 -16.79
CA GLU A 24 12.74 -3.22 -18.14
C GLU A 24 11.24 -2.87 -18.11
N PHE A 25 10.50 -3.44 -17.16
CA PHE A 25 9.08 -3.14 -16.99
C PHE A 25 8.84 -1.65 -16.69
N ILE A 26 9.54 -1.07 -15.72
CA ILE A 26 9.41 0.35 -15.38
C ILE A 26 9.86 1.26 -16.53
N SER A 27 10.99 0.94 -17.21
CA SER A 27 11.43 1.73 -18.37
C SER A 27 10.42 1.67 -19.50
N THR A 28 9.86 0.50 -19.81
CA THR A 28 8.82 0.36 -20.84
C THR A 28 7.58 1.20 -20.51
N LEU A 29 7.09 1.17 -19.27
CA LEU A 29 5.96 2.00 -18.87
C LEU A 29 6.22 3.50 -19.09
N ARG A 30 7.44 3.95 -18.82
CA ARG A 30 7.84 5.35 -19.02
C ARG A 30 8.04 5.72 -20.48
N ASP A 31 8.76 4.88 -21.24
CA ASP A 31 9.10 5.13 -22.64
C ASP A 31 7.83 5.14 -23.52
N GLU A 32 6.85 4.31 -23.16
CA GLU A 32 5.54 4.21 -23.83
C GLU A 32 4.47 5.16 -23.24
N GLU A 33 4.87 6.02 -22.27
CA GLU A 33 3.97 6.99 -21.60
C GLU A 33 2.72 6.34 -21.00
N ILE A 34 2.84 5.08 -20.53
CA ILE A 34 1.74 4.37 -19.87
C ILE A 34 1.62 4.83 -18.42
N GLU A 35 0.42 5.26 -18.02
CA GLU A 35 0.17 5.69 -16.65
C GLU A 35 0.30 4.54 -15.65
N PHE A 36 1.08 4.76 -14.61
CA PHE A 36 1.24 3.77 -13.53
C PHE A 36 1.44 4.41 -12.16
N MET A 37 1.15 3.64 -11.12
CA MET A 37 1.40 3.99 -9.73
C MET A 37 1.95 2.79 -8.98
N VAL A 38 3.00 2.99 -8.20
CA VAL A 38 3.56 1.99 -7.28
C VAL A 38 2.85 2.12 -5.93
N LEU A 39 2.19 1.05 -5.50
CA LEU A 39 1.44 0.98 -4.26
C LEU A 39 2.20 0.20 -3.21
N THR A 40 2.22 0.67 -1.97
CA THR A 40 2.81 -0.08 -0.87
C THR A 40 2.08 0.17 0.45
N ASN A 41 1.94 -0.88 1.27
CA ASN A 41 1.44 -0.76 2.64
C ASN A 41 2.49 -0.15 3.60
N ASN A 42 3.70 0.18 3.11
CA ASN A 42 4.70 0.90 3.89
C ASN A 42 4.14 2.27 4.32
N SER A 43 4.16 2.53 5.63
CA SER A 43 3.79 3.82 6.22
C SER A 43 4.95 4.52 6.92
N MET A 44 6.14 3.87 6.96
CA MET A 44 7.31 4.39 7.67
C MET A 44 8.08 5.43 6.87
N GLN A 45 8.20 5.22 5.56
CA GLN A 45 9.01 6.05 4.67
C GLN A 45 8.12 6.98 3.83
N THR A 46 8.65 8.18 3.54
CA THR A 46 7.98 9.09 2.61
C THR A 46 8.12 8.59 1.17
N PRO A 47 7.25 9.02 0.23
CA PRO A 47 7.42 8.73 -1.19
C PRO A 47 8.80 9.15 -1.72
N ARG A 48 9.38 10.25 -1.22
CA ARG A 48 10.73 10.71 -1.58
C ARG A 48 11.82 9.75 -1.13
N ASP A 49 11.73 9.24 0.10
CA ASP A 49 12.69 8.27 0.62
C ASP A 49 12.65 6.96 -0.15
N LEU A 50 11.44 6.49 -0.48
CA LEU A 50 11.22 5.29 -1.28
C LEU A 50 11.73 5.47 -2.71
N SER A 51 11.43 6.59 -3.37
CA SER A 51 11.97 6.94 -4.68
C SER A 51 13.49 6.92 -4.68
N ALA A 52 14.14 7.60 -3.73
CA ALA A 52 15.59 7.62 -3.61
C ALA A 52 16.19 6.22 -3.36
N LYS A 53 15.49 5.35 -2.61
CA LYS A 53 15.88 3.95 -2.42
C LYS A 53 15.79 3.17 -3.74
N LEU A 54 14.67 3.28 -4.46
CA LEU A 54 14.43 2.57 -5.72
C LEU A 54 15.39 3.02 -6.81
N GLN A 55 15.66 4.32 -6.92
CA GLN A 55 16.64 4.87 -7.88
C GLN A 55 18.06 4.34 -7.65
N ARG A 56 18.51 4.21 -6.39
CA ARG A 56 19.79 3.56 -6.07
C ARG A 56 19.88 2.10 -6.50
N MET A 57 18.73 1.44 -6.62
CA MET A 57 18.61 0.07 -7.13
C MET A 57 18.50 0.03 -8.66
N GLY A 58 18.41 1.20 -9.31
CA GLY A 58 18.24 1.34 -10.76
C GLY A 58 16.81 1.23 -11.24
N LEU A 59 15.85 1.46 -10.35
CA LEU A 59 14.42 1.61 -10.67
C LEU A 59 14.11 3.12 -10.63
N ASP A 60 13.99 3.72 -11.81
CA ASP A 60 13.79 5.17 -11.95
C ASP A 60 12.29 5.50 -11.82
N ILE A 61 11.85 5.68 -10.56
CA ILE A 61 10.47 5.95 -10.19
C ILE A 61 10.44 7.25 -9.39
N GLU A 62 9.70 8.24 -9.89
CA GLU A 62 9.54 9.53 -9.24
C GLU A 62 8.64 9.41 -7.97
N PRO A 63 8.82 10.28 -6.96
CA PRO A 63 8.01 10.27 -5.74
C PRO A 63 6.50 10.35 -6.00
N GLU A 64 6.09 11.09 -7.03
CA GLU A 64 4.70 11.30 -7.44
C GLU A 64 4.03 10.01 -7.94
N ARG A 65 4.83 9.03 -8.36
CA ARG A 65 4.37 7.69 -8.79
C ARG A 65 4.40 6.65 -7.66
N ILE A 66 4.59 7.08 -6.41
CA ILE A 66 4.60 6.19 -5.24
C ILE A 66 3.44 6.56 -4.31
N TRP A 67 2.54 5.61 -4.10
CA TRP A 67 1.37 5.75 -3.24
C TRP A 67 1.47 4.83 -2.04
N THR A 68 1.85 5.39 -0.90
CA THR A 68 2.01 4.64 0.35
C THR A 68 0.68 4.56 1.11
N SER A 69 0.57 3.61 2.04
CA SER A 69 -0.57 3.57 2.96
C SER A 69 -0.66 4.83 3.83
N ALA A 70 0.47 5.49 4.12
CA ALA A 70 0.51 6.77 4.81
C ALA A 70 -0.13 7.88 3.96
N THR A 71 0.26 8.01 2.69
CA THR A 71 -0.31 8.97 1.75
C THR A 71 -1.80 8.72 1.54
N ALA A 72 -2.20 7.45 1.36
CA ALA A 72 -3.60 7.06 1.24
C ALA A 72 -4.41 7.43 2.50
N THR A 73 -3.82 7.23 3.70
CA THR A 73 -4.45 7.57 4.98
C THR A 73 -4.65 9.07 5.10
N ALA A 74 -3.64 9.89 4.82
CA ALA A 74 -3.77 11.34 4.84
C ALA A 74 -4.83 11.82 3.82
N LYS A 75 -4.82 11.30 2.61
CA LYS A 75 -5.82 11.62 1.58
C LYS A 75 -7.24 11.24 2.01
N PHE A 76 -7.43 10.06 2.59
CA PHE A 76 -8.71 9.64 3.14
C PHE A 76 -9.18 10.58 4.23
N LEU A 77 -8.32 10.89 5.20
CA LEU A 77 -8.63 11.74 6.35
C LEU A 77 -8.96 13.18 5.95
N SER A 78 -8.26 13.75 4.96
CA SER A 78 -8.57 15.09 4.42
C SER A 78 -9.98 15.18 3.80
N GLN A 79 -10.54 14.06 3.37
CA GLN A 79 -11.91 13.98 2.83
C GLN A 79 -12.96 13.77 3.93
N GLN A 80 -12.56 13.25 5.10
CA GLN A 80 -13.48 13.02 6.22
C GLN A 80 -13.60 14.23 7.14
N ALA A 81 -12.52 14.99 7.28
CA ALA A 81 -12.47 16.20 8.10
C ALA A 81 -11.50 17.21 7.46
N GLY A 82 -11.87 18.47 7.43
CA GLY A 82 -11.00 19.54 6.95
C GLY A 82 -9.84 19.78 7.92
N GLU A 83 -9.94 20.80 8.77
CA GLU A 83 -9.01 20.98 9.88
C GLU A 83 -9.31 19.99 11.00
N ALA A 84 -8.30 19.22 11.41
CA ALA A 84 -8.43 18.24 12.48
C ALA A 84 -7.08 17.99 13.17
N SER A 85 -7.12 17.22 14.25
CA SER A 85 -5.96 16.87 15.05
C SER A 85 -5.82 15.35 15.20
N ALA A 86 -4.59 14.87 15.36
CA ALA A 86 -4.32 13.45 15.52
C ALA A 86 -3.22 13.18 16.57
N TYR A 87 -3.44 12.13 17.35
CA TYR A 87 -2.36 11.42 18.03
C TYR A 87 -1.82 10.34 17.09
N VAL A 88 -0.52 10.38 16.83
CA VAL A 88 0.10 9.50 15.81
C VAL A 88 1.12 8.56 16.45
N ILE A 89 0.98 7.28 16.14
CA ILE A 89 2.03 6.28 16.34
C ILE A 89 2.48 5.86 14.95
N GLY A 90 3.72 6.22 14.58
CA GLY A 90 4.27 5.94 13.25
C GLY A 90 5.58 6.69 13.03
N GLU A 91 6.10 6.56 11.83
CA GLU A 91 7.37 7.17 11.41
C GLU A 91 7.13 8.39 10.48
N ALA A 92 8.23 8.92 9.93
CA ALA A 92 8.22 10.12 9.09
C ALA A 92 7.25 10.06 7.92
N GLY A 93 7.06 8.88 7.30
CA GLY A 93 6.12 8.70 6.20
C GLY A 93 4.69 9.13 6.58
N LEU A 94 4.22 8.70 7.75
CA LEU A 94 2.88 9.02 8.22
C LEU A 94 2.77 10.44 8.76
N THR A 95 3.73 10.89 9.59
CA THR A 95 3.69 12.21 10.19
C THR A 95 3.80 13.31 9.13
N THR A 96 4.68 13.14 8.13
CA THR A 96 4.80 14.07 7.00
C THR A 96 3.49 14.15 6.22
N ALA A 97 2.89 13.00 5.86
CA ALA A 97 1.65 13.00 5.09
C ALA A 97 0.49 13.71 5.82
N LEU A 98 0.40 13.58 7.14
CA LEU A 98 -0.61 14.29 7.94
C LEU A 98 -0.32 15.79 8.05
N HIS A 99 0.94 16.20 8.18
CA HIS A 99 1.31 17.62 8.14
C HIS A 99 1.03 18.26 6.78
N GLU A 100 1.25 17.55 5.68
CA GLU A 100 0.98 18.06 4.32
C GLU A 100 -0.51 18.35 4.07
N ILE A 101 -1.42 17.69 4.78
CA ILE A 101 -2.86 18.00 4.76
C ILE A 101 -3.27 19.06 5.81
N GLY A 102 -2.30 19.66 6.53
CA GLY A 102 -2.53 20.73 7.49
C GLY A 102 -2.99 20.27 8.87
N TRP A 103 -2.90 18.97 9.20
CA TRP A 103 -3.34 18.47 10.50
C TRP A 103 -2.35 18.73 11.63
N ILE A 104 -2.89 18.98 12.83
CA ILE A 104 -2.10 19.21 14.05
C ILE A 104 -1.87 17.84 14.73
N LEU A 105 -0.60 17.53 15.02
CA LEU A 105 -0.25 16.33 15.78
C LEU A 105 -0.13 16.68 17.26
N THR A 106 -0.98 16.06 18.11
CA THR A 106 -1.09 16.38 19.54
C THR A 106 -1.60 15.17 20.33
N ASP A 107 -1.33 15.12 21.62
CA ASP A 107 -1.91 14.21 22.61
C ASP A 107 -3.04 14.85 23.44
N ALA A 108 -3.27 16.15 23.24
CA ALA A 108 -4.31 16.91 23.96
C ALA A 108 -5.64 16.83 23.20
N ASP A 109 -6.49 15.84 23.59
CA ASP A 109 -7.83 15.60 23.07
C ASP A 109 -7.95 15.60 21.53
N PRO A 110 -7.13 14.79 20.81
CA PRO A 110 -7.14 14.76 19.35
C PRO A 110 -8.45 14.15 18.81
N ASP A 111 -8.85 14.59 17.62
CA ASP A 111 -10.01 14.05 16.91
C ASP A 111 -9.80 12.59 16.49
N PHE A 112 -8.55 12.23 16.19
CA PHE A 112 -8.19 10.90 15.71
C PHE A 112 -6.95 10.34 16.44
N VAL A 113 -6.91 9.02 16.55
CA VAL A 113 -5.69 8.25 16.78
C VAL A 113 -5.34 7.56 15.48
N VAL A 114 -4.15 7.80 14.95
CA VAL A 114 -3.68 7.24 13.68
C VAL A 114 -2.47 6.36 13.93
N LEU A 115 -2.64 5.05 13.68
CA LEU A 115 -1.61 4.03 13.86
C LEU A 115 -0.98 3.65 12.53
N GLY A 116 0.33 3.82 12.44
CA GLY A 116 1.18 3.32 11.37
C GLY A 116 2.26 2.38 11.88
N GLU A 117 3.09 1.90 10.97
CA GLU A 117 4.21 1.04 11.32
C GLU A 117 5.36 1.84 11.93
N THR A 118 5.97 1.30 12.98
CA THR A 118 7.25 1.76 13.55
C THR A 118 8.00 0.55 14.11
N ARG A 119 9.29 0.69 14.32
CA ARG A 119 10.11 -0.32 15.01
C ARG A 119 10.30 -0.02 16.49
N THR A 120 9.71 1.07 16.98
CA THR A 120 9.91 1.59 18.34
C THR A 120 8.59 1.83 19.07
N TYR A 121 7.63 0.88 18.98
CA TYR A 121 6.42 0.96 19.77
C TYR A 121 6.75 1.00 21.28
N SER A 122 6.31 2.07 21.98
CA SER A 122 6.48 2.15 23.41
C SER A 122 5.16 1.82 24.14
N PHE A 123 5.28 1.26 25.34
CA PHE A 123 4.11 0.96 26.16
C PHE A 123 3.32 2.24 26.50
N GLU A 124 4.01 3.36 26.74
CA GLU A 124 3.42 4.66 27.04
C GLU A 124 2.60 5.19 25.85
N ALA A 125 3.15 5.10 24.63
CA ALA A 125 2.45 5.54 23.43
C ALA A 125 1.18 4.71 23.18
N LEU A 126 1.25 3.39 23.35
CA LEU A 126 0.09 2.50 23.21
C LEU A 126 -0.94 2.72 24.30
N THR A 127 -0.51 3.02 25.53
CA THR A 127 -1.41 3.38 26.63
C THR A 127 -2.13 4.70 26.35
N THR A 128 -1.41 5.72 25.88
CA THR A 128 -1.97 7.01 25.50
C THR A 128 -3.00 6.84 24.37
N ALA A 129 -2.65 6.14 23.30
CA ALA A 129 -3.57 5.85 22.19
C ALA A 129 -4.85 5.18 22.67
N SER A 130 -4.72 4.13 23.51
CA SER A 130 -5.87 3.39 24.05
C SER A 130 -6.78 4.29 24.88
N ASN A 131 -6.22 5.16 25.73
CA ASN A 131 -7.00 6.08 26.53
C ASN A 131 -7.68 7.17 25.70
N LEU A 132 -7.03 7.68 24.65
CA LEU A 132 -7.62 8.65 23.73
C LEU A 132 -8.81 8.04 22.97
N ILE A 133 -8.68 6.82 22.46
CA ILE A 133 -9.76 6.10 21.77
C ILE A 133 -10.94 5.88 22.76
N ARG A 134 -10.68 5.46 23.98
CA ARG A 134 -11.73 5.28 25.00
C ARG A 134 -12.42 6.58 25.39
N ARG A 135 -11.78 7.74 25.21
CA ARG A 135 -12.37 9.09 25.41
C ARG A 135 -13.11 9.60 24.18
N GLY A 136 -13.06 8.90 23.03
CA GLY A 136 -13.85 9.22 21.86
C GLY A 136 -13.06 9.63 20.60
N SER A 137 -11.72 9.63 20.65
CA SER A 137 -10.92 9.81 19.43
C SER A 137 -11.16 8.65 18.46
N ARG A 138 -11.35 8.96 17.17
CA ARG A 138 -11.62 7.96 16.13
C ARG A 138 -10.35 7.19 15.77
N PHE A 139 -10.45 5.86 15.67
CA PHE A 139 -9.30 5.00 15.47
C PHE A 139 -9.10 4.64 14.00
N ILE A 140 -7.94 5.01 13.44
CA ILE A 140 -7.50 4.74 12.06
C ILE A 140 -6.19 3.97 12.12
N ALA A 141 -6.00 3.01 11.20
CA ALA A 141 -4.72 2.34 11.00
C ALA A 141 -4.34 2.34 9.51
N THR A 142 -3.05 2.46 9.22
CA THR A 142 -2.57 2.57 7.85
C THR A 142 -2.75 1.30 7.04
N ASN A 143 -2.66 0.12 7.66
CA ASN A 143 -2.86 -1.18 6.99
C ASN A 143 -3.17 -2.30 8.01
N PRO A 144 -3.76 -3.43 7.59
CA PRO A 144 -4.11 -4.55 8.46
C PRO A 144 -3.01 -5.62 8.56
N ASP A 145 -1.82 -5.42 8.01
CA ASP A 145 -0.77 -6.43 7.97
C ASP A 145 -0.38 -6.86 9.39
N LEU A 146 -0.51 -8.16 9.69
CA LEU A 146 -0.21 -8.71 11.00
C LEU A 146 1.30 -8.86 11.22
N THR A 147 2.03 -9.15 10.15
CA THR A 147 3.47 -9.37 10.20
C THR A 147 4.18 -8.69 9.04
N GLY A 148 5.44 -8.36 9.25
CA GLY A 148 6.36 -7.90 8.22
C GLY A 148 7.68 -8.66 8.29
N PRO A 149 8.54 -8.53 7.26
CA PRO A 149 9.87 -9.14 7.27
C PRO A 149 10.78 -8.44 8.29
N GLY A 150 11.61 -9.23 8.94
CA GLY A 150 12.62 -8.76 9.88
C GLY A 150 13.92 -9.54 9.76
N PRO A 151 15.03 -9.02 10.30
CA PRO A 151 16.37 -9.63 10.15
C PRO A 151 16.51 -11.05 10.73
N ARG A 152 15.61 -11.43 11.62
CA ARG A 152 15.60 -12.74 12.31
C ARG A 152 14.27 -13.47 12.16
N GLY A 153 13.56 -13.26 11.06
CA GLY A 153 12.23 -13.82 10.81
C GLY A 153 11.17 -12.73 10.74
N VAL A 154 9.94 -13.07 11.09
CA VAL A 154 8.82 -12.10 11.05
C VAL A 154 8.83 -11.19 12.28
N VAL A 155 8.35 -9.96 12.08
CA VAL A 155 8.09 -8.99 13.14
C VAL A 155 6.62 -8.60 13.13
N PRO A 156 6.02 -8.23 14.29
CA PRO A 156 4.68 -7.66 14.32
C PRO A 156 4.60 -6.39 13.48
N ALA A 157 3.52 -6.26 12.70
CA ALA A 157 3.22 -5.08 11.90
C ALA A 157 2.01 -4.32 12.45
N THR A 158 1.55 -3.30 11.73
CA THR A 158 0.47 -2.38 12.15
C THR A 158 -0.78 -3.11 12.64
N GLY A 159 -1.23 -4.15 11.92
CA GLY A 159 -2.44 -4.91 12.28
C GLY A 159 -2.33 -5.64 13.61
N SER A 160 -1.15 -6.19 13.95
CA SER A 160 -0.93 -6.84 15.26
C SER A 160 -1.02 -5.85 16.42
N VAL A 161 -0.46 -4.64 16.23
CA VAL A 161 -0.53 -3.57 17.24
C VAL A 161 -1.95 -3.01 17.35
N ALA A 162 -2.63 -2.87 16.21
CA ALA A 162 -4.04 -2.49 16.19
C ALA A 162 -4.91 -3.51 16.95
N ALA A 163 -4.68 -4.81 16.77
CA ALA A 163 -5.38 -5.87 17.51
C ALA A 163 -5.18 -5.76 19.03
N MET A 164 -3.97 -5.40 19.48
CA MET A 164 -3.68 -5.16 20.88
C MET A 164 -4.50 -3.95 21.41
N ILE A 165 -4.51 -2.83 20.68
CA ILE A 165 -5.29 -1.65 21.06
C ILE A 165 -6.80 -1.98 21.06
N THR A 166 -7.27 -2.74 20.05
CA THR A 166 -8.66 -3.21 19.97
C THR A 166 -9.04 -4.04 21.21
N ALA A 167 -8.17 -4.95 21.63
CA ALA A 167 -8.42 -5.77 22.83
C ALA A 167 -8.56 -4.93 24.12
N VAL A 168 -7.86 -3.80 24.23
CA VAL A 168 -7.94 -2.88 25.37
C VAL A 168 -9.17 -1.97 25.31
N THR A 169 -9.52 -1.51 24.10
CA THR A 169 -10.53 -0.45 23.89
C THR A 169 -11.91 -0.98 23.52
N GLY A 170 -11.98 -2.17 22.93
CA GLY A 170 -13.18 -2.71 22.26
C GLY A 170 -13.48 -2.06 20.90
N MET A 171 -12.60 -1.17 20.40
CA MET A 171 -12.79 -0.41 19.16
C MET A 171 -11.81 -0.88 18.11
N GLU A 172 -12.33 -1.35 16.96
CA GLU A 172 -11.50 -1.68 15.80
C GLU A 172 -11.16 -0.42 15.00
N PRO A 173 -9.94 -0.33 14.41
CA PRO A 173 -9.60 0.76 13.52
C PRO A 173 -10.27 0.61 12.14
N TYR A 174 -10.45 1.73 11.45
CA TYR A 174 -10.65 1.69 10.01
C TYR A 174 -9.27 1.62 9.32
N TYR A 175 -9.02 0.51 8.62
CA TYR A 175 -7.78 0.31 7.86
C TYR A 175 -7.89 0.95 6.48
N VAL A 176 -6.92 1.77 6.07
CA VAL A 176 -6.95 2.49 4.78
C VAL A 176 -6.16 1.78 3.68
N GLY A 177 -5.01 1.18 4.02
CA GLY A 177 -4.14 0.48 3.08
C GLY A 177 -4.75 -0.80 2.50
N LYS A 178 -4.03 -1.43 1.56
CA LYS A 178 -4.45 -2.71 0.96
C LYS A 178 -4.83 -3.72 2.05
N PRO A 179 -5.92 -4.49 1.92
CA PRO A 179 -6.76 -4.66 0.72
C PRO A 179 -7.93 -3.66 0.60
N ASN A 180 -7.98 -2.57 1.37
CA ASN A 180 -9.10 -1.63 1.29
C ASN A 180 -9.17 -0.95 -0.08
N PRO A 181 -10.31 -1.02 -0.80
CA PRO A 181 -10.47 -0.42 -2.13
C PRO A 181 -10.37 1.11 -2.13
N VAL A 182 -10.45 1.77 -0.96
CA VAL A 182 -10.22 3.22 -0.83
C VAL A 182 -8.81 3.61 -1.28
N MET A 183 -7.79 2.80 -0.94
CA MET A 183 -6.42 3.04 -1.40
C MET A 183 -6.32 2.95 -2.91
N MET A 184 -6.94 1.92 -3.52
CA MET A 184 -6.97 1.75 -4.98
C MET A 184 -7.64 2.94 -5.67
N ARG A 185 -8.82 3.32 -5.21
CA ARG A 185 -9.58 4.44 -5.77
C ARG A 185 -8.82 5.77 -5.68
N SER A 186 -8.17 6.03 -4.55
CA SER A 186 -7.38 7.26 -4.39
C SER A 186 -6.15 7.28 -5.31
N ALA A 187 -5.49 6.14 -5.52
CA ALA A 187 -4.39 6.00 -6.46
C ALA A 187 -4.84 6.20 -7.92
N LEU A 188 -5.94 5.55 -8.33
CA LEU A 188 -6.55 5.73 -9.65
C LEU A 188 -6.89 7.20 -9.93
N ASN A 189 -7.54 7.86 -8.98
CA ASN A 189 -7.88 9.29 -9.09
C ASN A 189 -6.63 10.17 -9.24
N ASN A 190 -5.52 9.79 -8.61
CA ASN A 190 -4.27 10.56 -8.68
C ASN A 190 -3.63 10.51 -10.07
N ILE A 191 -3.75 9.38 -10.79
CA ILE A 191 -3.23 9.23 -12.17
C ILE A 191 -4.31 9.44 -13.25
N GLY A 192 -5.52 9.85 -12.88
CA GLY A 192 -6.61 10.06 -13.84
C GLY A 192 -7.10 8.79 -14.55
N ALA A 193 -6.89 7.62 -13.95
CA ALA A 193 -7.24 6.32 -14.53
C ALA A 193 -8.57 5.76 -14.00
N HIS A 194 -9.15 4.82 -14.76
CA HIS A 194 -10.37 4.11 -14.41
C HIS A 194 -10.08 2.62 -14.16
N SER A 195 -10.75 2.01 -13.18
CA SER A 195 -10.52 0.62 -12.80
C SER A 195 -10.71 -0.39 -13.94
N GLU A 196 -11.65 -0.14 -14.85
CA GLU A 196 -11.93 -1.00 -16.02
C GLU A 196 -10.75 -1.08 -17.01
N ASN A 197 -9.87 -0.06 -17.03
CA ASN A 197 -8.71 0.04 -17.90
C ASN A 197 -7.39 -0.11 -17.13
N THR A 198 -7.45 -0.45 -15.85
CA THR A 198 -6.28 -0.59 -15.00
C THR A 198 -6.05 -2.05 -14.61
N VAL A 199 -4.78 -2.45 -14.61
CA VAL A 199 -4.33 -3.76 -14.14
C VAL A 199 -3.64 -3.59 -12.80
N MET A 200 -4.08 -4.35 -11.78
CA MET A 200 -3.36 -4.45 -10.50
C MET A 200 -2.37 -5.60 -10.55
N ILE A 201 -1.08 -5.31 -10.31
CA ILE A 201 -0.01 -6.30 -10.22
C ILE A 201 0.42 -6.41 -8.76
N GLY A 202 0.50 -7.63 -8.24
CA GLY A 202 0.96 -7.89 -6.88
C GLY A 202 1.44 -9.31 -6.69
N ASP A 203 1.99 -9.59 -5.52
CA ASP A 203 2.51 -10.90 -5.15
C ASP A 203 1.68 -11.60 -4.07
N ARG A 204 0.65 -10.90 -3.55
CA ARG A 204 -0.17 -11.42 -2.45
C ARG A 204 -1.64 -11.52 -2.82
N MET A 205 -2.23 -12.67 -2.43
CA MET A 205 -3.66 -12.93 -2.63
C MET A 205 -4.53 -12.05 -1.71
N ASP A 206 -4.14 -11.94 -0.43
CA ASP A 206 -4.93 -11.30 0.64
C ASP A 206 -4.91 -9.76 0.59
N THR A 207 -3.95 -9.16 -0.06
CA THR A 207 -3.82 -7.70 -0.24
C THR A 207 -4.06 -7.27 -1.67
N ASP A 208 -3.18 -7.63 -2.59
CA ASP A 208 -3.14 -7.09 -3.96
C ASP A 208 -4.26 -7.61 -4.84
N VAL A 209 -4.38 -8.95 -4.92
CA VAL A 209 -5.43 -9.58 -5.73
C VAL A 209 -6.80 -9.21 -5.18
N LYS A 210 -6.97 -9.28 -3.86
CA LYS A 210 -8.23 -8.90 -3.22
C LYS A 210 -8.59 -7.44 -3.48
N SER A 211 -7.67 -6.50 -3.26
CA SER A 211 -7.96 -5.08 -3.49
C SER A 211 -8.23 -4.74 -4.95
N GLY A 212 -7.52 -5.38 -5.88
CA GLY A 212 -7.78 -5.23 -7.31
C GLY A 212 -9.19 -5.70 -7.70
N LEU A 213 -9.57 -6.90 -7.26
CA LEU A 213 -10.90 -7.47 -7.52
C LEU A 213 -12.01 -6.60 -6.91
N GLU A 214 -11.88 -6.18 -5.64
CA GLU A 214 -12.87 -5.35 -4.95
C GLU A 214 -12.97 -3.93 -5.55
N ALA A 215 -11.91 -3.44 -6.19
CA ALA A 215 -11.94 -2.17 -6.93
C ALA A 215 -12.40 -2.31 -8.40
N GLY A 216 -12.73 -3.52 -8.85
CA GLY A 216 -13.20 -3.78 -10.22
C GLY A 216 -12.10 -3.79 -11.27
N MET A 217 -10.86 -4.02 -10.88
CA MET A 217 -9.71 -4.17 -11.78
C MET A 217 -9.45 -5.63 -12.14
N ARG A 218 -8.80 -5.85 -13.27
CA ARG A 218 -8.16 -7.14 -13.57
C ARG A 218 -6.84 -7.22 -12.80
N THR A 219 -6.46 -8.43 -12.38
CA THR A 219 -5.34 -8.64 -11.49
C THR A 219 -4.32 -9.61 -12.08
N VAL A 220 -3.06 -9.26 -11.94
CA VAL A 220 -1.91 -10.14 -12.21
C VAL A 220 -1.24 -10.46 -10.88
N LEU A 221 -1.07 -11.75 -10.60
CA LEU A 221 -0.24 -12.20 -9.49
C LEU A 221 1.11 -12.66 -10.03
N VAL A 222 2.21 -12.21 -9.41
CA VAL A 222 3.56 -12.66 -9.72
C VAL A 222 4.12 -13.57 -8.64
N ARG A 223 4.79 -14.66 -9.04
CA ARG A 223 5.39 -15.65 -8.12
C ARG A 223 6.74 -15.21 -7.54
N SER A 224 7.26 -14.08 -7.96
CA SER A 224 8.54 -13.53 -7.45
C SER A 224 8.50 -13.14 -5.96
N GLY A 225 7.31 -12.96 -5.39
CA GLY A 225 7.11 -12.53 -4.02
C GLY A 225 6.77 -13.66 -3.03
N ILE A 226 5.56 -13.59 -2.44
CA ILE A 226 5.14 -14.43 -1.31
C ILE A 226 4.26 -15.60 -1.75
N SER A 227 3.27 -15.36 -2.64
CA SER A 227 2.27 -16.37 -2.98
C SER A 227 2.77 -17.36 -4.02
N ASP A 228 2.73 -18.62 -3.67
CA ASP A 228 2.91 -19.76 -4.58
C ASP A 228 1.56 -20.36 -5.02
N ASP A 229 1.59 -21.39 -5.85
CA ASP A 229 0.36 -22.05 -6.34
C ASP A 229 -0.47 -22.68 -5.22
N ALA A 230 0.17 -23.14 -4.14
CA ALA A 230 -0.52 -23.71 -2.99
C ALA A 230 -1.25 -22.61 -2.21
N GLU A 231 -0.62 -21.45 -2.03
CA GLU A 231 -1.26 -20.29 -1.42
C GLU A 231 -2.43 -19.78 -2.27
N ILE A 232 -2.24 -19.63 -3.59
CA ILE A 232 -3.32 -19.23 -4.51
C ILE A 232 -4.53 -20.15 -4.38
N ALA A 233 -4.31 -21.47 -4.26
CA ALA A 233 -5.38 -22.46 -4.18
C ALA A 233 -6.24 -22.34 -2.91
N ARG A 234 -5.71 -21.76 -1.83
CA ARG A 234 -6.41 -21.61 -0.53
C ARG A 234 -7.53 -20.56 -0.55
N TYR A 235 -7.47 -19.60 -1.49
CA TYR A 235 -8.44 -18.51 -1.54
C TYR A 235 -9.67 -18.88 -2.40
N PRO A 236 -10.87 -18.33 -2.08
CA PRO A 236 -12.10 -18.60 -2.86
C PRO A 236 -12.15 -17.77 -4.16
N TYR A 237 -11.17 -16.88 -4.41
CA TYR A 237 -11.05 -16.06 -5.61
C TYR A 237 -9.71 -16.33 -6.30
N ARG A 238 -9.59 -15.88 -7.55
CA ARG A 238 -8.40 -16.08 -8.37
C ARG A 238 -7.94 -14.74 -8.97
N PRO A 239 -6.62 -14.56 -9.18
CA PRO A 239 -6.15 -13.48 -10.06
C PRO A 239 -6.61 -13.74 -11.49
N THR A 240 -6.66 -12.71 -12.32
CA THR A 240 -7.01 -12.84 -13.75
C THR A 240 -5.90 -13.59 -14.50
N ALA A 241 -4.64 -13.36 -14.14
CA ALA A 241 -3.49 -14.10 -14.66
C ALA A 241 -2.43 -14.30 -13.57
N VAL A 242 -1.56 -15.30 -13.75
CA VAL A 242 -0.41 -15.57 -12.89
C VAL A 242 0.83 -15.67 -13.77
N PHE A 243 1.88 -14.94 -13.40
CA PHE A 243 3.18 -14.92 -14.08
C PHE A 243 4.31 -15.22 -13.09
N ASP A 244 5.49 -15.55 -13.60
CA ASP A 244 6.63 -15.82 -12.72
C ASP A 244 7.21 -14.51 -12.16
N SER A 245 7.24 -13.45 -12.97
CA SER A 245 7.63 -12.10 -12.56
C SER A 245 7.05 -11.03 -13.49
N VAL A 246 7.32 -9.77 -13.22
CA VAL A 246 6.96 -8.66 -14.12
C VAL A 246 7.71 -8.68 -15.47
N ALA A 247 8.77 -9.48 -15.59
CA ALA A 247 9.45 -9.69 -16.87
C ALA A 247 8.51 -10.23 -17.95
N ASP A 248 7.56 -11.09 -17.56
CA ASP A 248 6.59 -11.70 -18.47
C ASP A 248 5.57 -10.68 -19.02
N LEU A 249 5.50 -9.49 -18.42
CA LEU A 249 4.62 -8.41 -18.86
C LEU A 249 5.26 -7.43 -19.83
N VAL A 250 6.59 -7.39 -19.94
CA VAL A 250 7.30 -6.41 -20.78
C VAL A 250 6.84 -6.48 -22.23
N ASP A 251 6.84 -7.68 -22.81
CA ASP A 251 6.41 -7.89 -24.20
C ASP A 251 4.88 -7.90 -24.37
N ARG A 252 4.12 -7.75 -23.29
CA ARG A 252 2.65 -7.80 -23.24
C ARG A 252 2.05 -6.55 -22.60
N ILE A 253 2.79 -5.46 -22.60
CA ILE A 253 2.43 -4.24 -21.86
C ILE A 253 1.08 -3.65 -22.27
N TYR A 254 0.64 -3.86 -23.51
CA TYR A 254 -0.65 -3.40 -24.04
C TYR A 254 -1.75 -4.47 -24.00
N ASP A 255 -1.39 -5.74 -23.85
CA ASP A 255 -2.35 -6.85 -23.75
C ASP A 255 -1.84 -7.95 -22.80
N PRO A 256 -1.81 -7.66 -21.49
CA PRO A 256 -1.27 -8.60 -20.49
C PRO A 256 -2.04 -9.91 -20.39
N PHE A 257 -3.25 -9.99 -20.94
CA PHE A 257 -4.12 -11.16 -20.85
C PHE A 257 -4.32 -11.88 -22.19
N GLY A 258 -3.87 -11.29 -23.31
CA GLY A 258 -3.97 -11.89 -24.64
C GLY A 258 -5.40 -11.93 -25.20
N ASP A 259 -6.28 -11.04 -24.73
CA ASP A 259 -7.70 -11.00 -25.16
C ASP A 259 -8.06 -9.70 -25.93
N GLY A 260 -7.09 -8.83 -26.19
CA GLY A 260 -7.24 -7.62 -26.98
C GLY A 260 -8.03 -6.50 -26.29
N LYS A 261 -8.40 -6.66 -25.03
CA LYS A 261 -9.26 -5.67 -24.33
C LYS A 261 -8.62 -4.27 -24.23
N TYR A 262 -7.31 -4.19 -24.22
CA TYR A 262 -6.55 -2.94 -24.03
C TYR A 262 -5.77 -2.51 -25.27
N ALA A 263 -5.98 -3.19 -26.41
CA ALA A 263 -5.19 -3.03 -27.65
C ALA A 263 -5.57 -1.79 -28.48
N ASP A 264 -6.56 -0.98 -28.04
CA ASP A 264 -7.05 0.23 -28.75
C ASP A 264 -6.49 1.53 -28.15
#